data_933222a7886fd1923f16e889ac3d38cc
#
_entry.id   933222a7886fd1923f16e889ac3d38cc
#
_cell.length_a   1.000
_cell.length_b   1.000
_cell.length_c   1.000
_cell.angle_alpha   90.00
_cell.angle_beta   90.00
_cell.angle_gamma   90.00
#
_symmetry.space_group_name_H-M   'P 1'
#
loop_
_entity.id
_entity.type
_entity.pdbx_description
1 polymer ?
#
loop_
_entity_poly.entity_id
_entity_poly.type
_entity_poly.pdbx_seq_one_letter_code
_entity_poly.pdbx_strand_id
1 'polypeptide(L)'
;MTLNYQKFKLTTSIIMIGIVLFLFFSFNSLWVHGNIDQSEIFQDSITQSNTQNILGFTGAKISYFFISSLGISAYLIISLILLFSIKALFKTRKINIINTLIQHLFLIIWISLFCAQFKNITLGGKIGLFMTNALLPLIGHFGIILT
;
A
#
# COMPACT_ATOMS: atom_id res chain seq x y z
N MET A 1 -31.48 6.17 18.77
CA MET A 1 -30.65 5.21 17.98
C MET A 1 -29.80 5.89 16.90
N THR A 2 -30.24 6.96 16.27
CA THR A 2 -29.55 7.68 15.18
C THR A 2 -28.26 8.42 15.60
N LEU A 3 -28.23 9.02 16.79
CA LEU A 3 -27.13 9.84 17.28
C LEU A 3 -25.85 9.01 17.56
N ASN A 4 -26.02 7.84 18.16
CA ASN A 4 -24.91 6.92 18.42
C ASN A 4 -24.30 6.35 17.14
N TYR A 5 -25.11 6.09 16.13
CA TYR A 5 -24.67 5.62 14.82
C TYR A 5 -23.87 6.69 14.06
N GLN A 6 -24.28 7.96 14.14
CA GLN A 6 -23.53 9.07 13.53
C GLN A 6 -22.19 9.30 14.23
N LYS A 7 -22.14 9.25 15.55
CA LYS A 7 -20.88 9.34 16.32
C LYS A 7 -19.95 8.20 15.95
N PHE A 8 -20.43 6.96 15.89
CA PHE A 8 -19.64 5.81 15.48
C PHE A 8 -19.02 5.97 14.09
N LYS A 9 -19.81 6.42 13.11
CA LYS A 9 -19.29 6.69 11.74
C LYS A 9 -18.21 7.75 11.72
N LEU A 10 -18.43 8.86 12.42
CA LEU A 10 -17.46 9.94 12.51
C LEU A 10 -16.14 9.45 13.11
N THR A 11 -16.23 8.76 14.25
CA THR A 11 -15.04 8.19 14.91
C THR A 11 -14.28 7.23 14.00
N THR A 12 -14.98 6.29 13.34
CA THR A 12 -14.37 5.35 12.41
C THR A 12 -13.68 6.07 11.24
N SER A 13 -14.31 7.11 10.69
CA SER A 13 -13.72 7.87 9.58
C SER A 13 -12.46 8.64 10.01
N ILE A 14 -12.45 9.21 11.19
CA ILE A 14 -11.28 9.92 11.75
C ILE A 14 -10.13 8.93 11.94
N ILE A 15 -10.40 7.75 12.50
CA ILE A 15 -9.40 6.69 12.66
C ILE A 15 -8.84 6.27 11.29
N MET A 16 -9.70 6.06 10.28
CA MET A 16 -9.26 5.72 8.93
C MET A 16 -8.38 6.80 8.31
N ILE A 17 -8.71 8.09 8.50
CA ILE A 17 -7.86 9.20 8.03
C ILE A 17 -6.50 9.16 8.75
N GLY A 18 -6.47 8.89 10.05
CA GLY A 18 -5.22 8.71 10.79
C GLY A 18 -4.35 7.60 10.21
N ILE A 19 -4.95 6.45 9.85
CA ILE A 19 -4.26 5.33 9.18
C ILE A 19 -3.73 5.76 7.81
N VAL A 20 -4.51 6.50 7.03
CA VAL A 20 -4.08 7.02 5.71
C VAL A 20 -2.84 7.90 5.86
N LEU A 21 -2.85 8.85 6.79
CA LEU A 21 -1.71 9.74 7.05
C LEU A 21 -0.50 8.94 7.53
N PHE A 22 -0.70 8.00 8.45
CA PHE A 22 0.37 7.12 8.93
C PHE A 22 1.02 6.36 7.77
N LEU A 23 0.24 5.67 6.94
CA LEU A 23 0.77 4.91 5.80
C LEU A 23 1.45 5.83 4.78
N PHE A 24 0.85 6.99 4.50
CA PHE A 24 1.41 7.95 3.54
C PHE A 24 2.80 8.43 3.97
N PHE A 25 2.96 8.91 5.21
CA PHE A 25 4.26 9.35 5.71
C PHE A 25 5.27 8.21 5.83
N SER A 26 4.81 7.04 6.27
CA SER A 26 5.64 5.85 6.39
C SER A 26 6.20 5.41 5.03
N PHE A 27 5.36 5.34 3.98
CA PHE A 27 5.77 4.92 2.63
C PHE A 27 6.72 5.93 1.99
N ASN A 28 6.42 7.24 2.13
CA ASN A 28 7.31 8.27 1.61
C ASN A 28 8.69 8.26 2.30
N SER A 29 8.72 8.02 3.61
CA SER A 29 9.97 7.92 4.35
C SER A 29 10.83 6.75 3.89
N LEU A 30 10.24 5.62 3.49
CA LEU A 30 10.97 4.48 2.96
C LEU A 30 11.72 4.81 1.65
N TRP A 31 11.17 5.68 0.78
CA TRP A 31 11.86 6.06 -0.45
C TRP A 31 13.14 6.86 -0.19
N VAL A 32 13.19 7.60 0.92
CA VAL A 32 14.33 8.43 1.29
C VAL A 32 15.35 7.64 2.11
N HIS A 33 14.90 6.83 3.07
CA HIS A 33 15.75 6.18 4.08
C HIS A 33 15.73 4.64 4.01
N GLY A 34 15.12 4.07 2.98
CA GLY A 34 14.83 2.64 2.91
C GLY A 34 16.03 1.70 3.06
N ASN A 35 17.21 2.10 2.60
CA ASN A 35 18.41 1.27 2.72
C ASN A 35 18.86 1.12 4.18
N ILE A 36 18.75 2.18 4.97
CA ILE A 36 19.12 2.19 6.39
C ILE A 36 18.07 1.45 7.20
N ASP A 37 16.80 1.77 6.98
CA ASP A 37 15.68 1.15 7.68
C ASP A 37 15.58 -0.36 7.39
N GLN A 38 15.94 -0.80 6.19
CA GLN A 38 15.95 -2.21 5.82
C GLN A 38 17.00 -2.99 6.60
N SER A 39 18.20 -2.44 6.78
CA SER A 39 19.26 -3.09 7.57
C SER A 39 18.83 -3.25 9.02
N GLU A 40 18.17 -2.26 9.60
CA GLU A 40 17.64 -2.30 10.97
C GLU A 40 16.49 -3.31 11.16
N ILE A 41 15.62 -3.45 10.15
CA ILE A 41 14.51 -4.42 10.19
C ILE A 41 15.01 -5.87 10.23
N PHE A 42 16.14 -6.15 9.54
CA PHE A 42 16.72 -7.50 9.48
C PHE A 42 17.72 -7.80 10.60
N GLN A 43 18.24 -6.80 11.27
CA GLN A 43 19.03 -6.98 12.49
C GLN A 43 18.04 -7.11 13.66
N ASP A 44 17.94 -8.31 14.24
CA ASP A 44 17.21 -8.58 15.49
C ASP A 44 17.87 -7.89 16.73
N SER A 45 18.53 -6.76 16.52
CA SER A 45 19.20 -6.03 17.57
C SER A 45 18.19 -5.26 18.41
N ILE A 46 18.25 -5.45 19.72
CA ILE A 46 17.42 -4.83 20.77
C ILE A 46 17.49 -3.28 20.74
N THR A 47 18.43 -2.70 20.00
CA THR A 47 18.62 -1.27 19.84
C THR A 47 18.02 -0.78 18.53
N GLN A 48 16.70 -0.55 18.52
CA GLN A 48 15.93 0.05 17.40
C GLN A 48 16.22 1.56 17.22
N SER A 49 17.39 2.04 17.68
CA SER A 49 17.69 3.47 17.83
C SER A 49 18.09 4.18 16.54
N ASN A 50 18.39 3.47 15.45
CA ASN A 50 18.92 4.05 14.23
C ASN A 50 17.92 4.17 13.08
N THR A 51 16.65 3.79 13.31
CA THR A 51 15.62 3.89 12.29
C THR A 51 15.35 5.35 11.91
N GLN A 52 15.47 5.67 10.62
CA GLN A 52 15.29 7.02 10.11
C GLN A 52 13.89 7.27 9.55
N ASN A 53 13.00 6.28 9.59
CA ASN A 53 11.62 6.47 9.20
C ASN A 53 10.94 7.49 10.12
N ILE A 54 10.24 8.46 9.55
CA ILE A 54 9.54 9.54 10.27
C ILE A 54 8.61 8.99 11.37
N LEU A 55 8.05 7.79 11.17
CA LEU A 55 7.17 7.11 12.12
C LEU A 55 7.87 6.00 12.92
N GLY A 56 9.20 6.09 12.98
CA GLY A 56 10.04 5.16 13.71
C GLY A 56 10.01 3.73 13.16
N PHE A 57 10.45 2.77 13.98
CA PHE A 57 10.59 1.37 13.59
C PHE A 57 9.28 0.74 13.08
N THR A 58 8.15 1.06 13.69
CA THR A 58 6.83 0.56 13.26
C THR A 58 6.48 1.03 11.85
N GLY A 59 6.74 2.31 11.56
CA GLY A 59 6.57 2.87 10.22
C GLY A 59 7.49 2.19 9.21
N ALA A 60 8.77 2.02 9.53
CA ALA A 60 9.73 1.34 8.68
C ALA A 60 9.28 -0.10 8.34
N LYS A 61 8.89 -0.88 9.36
CA LYS A 61 8.45 -2.27 9.20
C LYS A 61 7.19 -2.39 8.33
N ILE A 62 6.19 -1.54 8.58
CA ILE A 62 4.93 -1.54 7.81
C ILE A 62 5.17 -1.12 6.36
N SER A 63 5.90 -0.03 6.14
CA SER A 63 6.19 0.44 4.79
C SER A 63 7.02 -0.57 4.00
N TYR A 64 8.03 -1.16 4.64
CA TYR A 64 8.82 -2.22 4.03
C TYR A 64 7.97 -3.43 3.63
N PHE A 65 7.09 -3.90 4.51
CA PHE A 65 6.20 -5.02 4.22
C PHE A 65 5.34 -4.76 2.97
N PHE A 66 4.66 -3.62 2.91
CA PHE A 66 3.78 -3.30 1.78
C PHE A 66 4.54 -3.03 0.48
N ILE A 67 5.58 -2.20 0.53
CA ILE A 67 6.33 -1.83 -0.68
C ILE A 67 7.19 -2.98 -1.19
N SER A 68 7.81 -3.78 -0.32
CA SER A 68 8.54 -4.97 -0.77
C SER A 68 7.61 -6.03 -1.38
N SER A 69 6.35 -6.11 -0.93
CA SER A 69 5.38 -7.08 -1.46
C SER A 69 4.74 -6.61 -2.76
N LEU A 70 4.25 -5.37 -2.80
CA LEU A 70 3.40 -4.83 -3.88
C LEU A 70 4.11 -3.77 -4.74
N GLY A 71 5.27 -3.26 -4.31
CA GLY A 71 5.93 -2.15 -4.98
C GLY A 71 5.16 -0.84 -4.84
N ILE A 72 5.27 0.00 -5.85
CA ILE A 72 4.58 1.31 -5.90
C ILE A 72 3.06 1.17 -5.85
N SER A 73 2.50 0.03 -6.28
CA SER A 73 1.05 -0.20 -6.23
C SER A 73 0.49 -0.26 -4.79
N ALA A 74 1.36 -0.39 -3.76
CA ALA A 74 0.97 -0.29 -2.36
C ALA A 74 0.25 1.04 -2.03
N TYR A 75 0.56 2.14 -2.73
CA TYR A 75 -0.13 3.41 -2.56
C TYR A 75 -1.63 3.36 -2.89
N LEU A 76 -2.08 2.40 -3.70
CA LEU A 76 -3.50 2.18 -3.97
C LEU A 76 -4.26 1.69 -2.74
N ILE A 77 -3.60 1.06 -1.77
CA ILE A 77 -4.20 0.71 -0.49
C ILE A 77 -4.54 1.98 0.29
N ILE A 78 -3.65 2.98 0.27
CA ILE A 78 -3.89 4.29 0.91
C ILE A 78 -5.10 4.97 0.26
N SER A 79 -5.17 4.99 -1.07
CA SER A 79 -6.30 5.58 -1.81
C SER A 79 -7.63 4.86 -1.51
N LEU A 80 -7.61 3.54 -1.39
CA LEU A 80 -8.79 2.74 -1.06
C LEU A 80 -9.32 3.06 0.34
N ILE A 81 -8.44 3.13 1.36
CA ILE A 81 -8.81 3.48 2.73
C ILE A 81 -9.36 4.91 2.78
N LEU A 82 -8.73 5.84 2.05
CA LEU A 82 -9.18 7.22 1.94
C LEU A 82 -10.59 7.32 1.35
N LEU A 83 -10.86 6.61 0.25
CA LEU A 83 -12.20 6.58 -0.38
C LEU A 83 -13.26 6.02 0.57
N PHE A 84 -12.94 4.99 1.34
CA PHE A 84 -13.87 4.45 2.33
C PHE A 84 -14.11 5.41 3.48
N SER A 85 -13.07 6.14 3.92
CA SER A 85 -13.21 7.19 4.92
C SER A 85 -14.12 8.33 4.46
N ILE A 86 -13.91 8.82 3.23
CA ILE A 86 -14.75 9.85 2.61
C ILE A 86 -16.20 9.38 2.50
N LYS A 87 -16.42 8.14 2.05
CA LYS A 87 -17.76 7.57 1.97
C LYS A 87 -18.45 7.51 3.34
N ALA A 88 -17.70 7.13 4.38
CA ALA A 88 -18.24 7.06 5.72
C ALA A 88 -18.59 8.46 6.26
N LEU A 89 -17.74 9.48 6.00
CA LEU A 89 -18.00 10.86 6.42
C LEU A 89 -19.22 11.47 5.72
N PHE A 90 -19.21 11.47 4.38
CA PHE A 90 -20.14 12.28 3.58
C PHE A 90 -21.39 11.53 3.10
N LYS A 91 -21.61 10.27 3.55
CA LYS A 91 -22.74 9.41 3.10
C LYS A 91 -22.90 9.37 1.58
N THR A 92 -21.81 9.44 0.83
CA THR A 92 -21.87 9.47 -0.64
C THR A 92 -22.42 8.15 -1.17
N ARG A 93 -23.64 8.19 -1.75
CA ARG A 93 -24.28 7.03 -2.39
C ARG A 93 -23.56 6.58 -3.67
N LYS A 94 -22.79 7.48 -4.28
CA LYS A 94 -22.10 7.25 -5.56
C LYS A 94 -20.98 6.21 -5.49
N ILE A 95 -20.36 6.00 -4.32
CA ILE A 95 -19.25 5.06 -4.17
C ILE A 95 -19.81 3.66 -3.86
N ASN A 96 -19.74 2.75 -4.82
CA ASN A 96 -20.02 1.35 -4.60
C ASN A 96 -18.78 0.66 -4.02
N ILE A 97 -18.83 0.24 -2.75
CA ILE A 97 -17.67 -0.34 -2.03
C ILE A 97 -17.11 -1.55 -2.77
N ILE A 98 -17.98 -2.46 -3.21
CA ILE A 98 -17.56 -3.72 -3.86
C ILE A 98 -16.85 -3.44 -5.17
N ASN A 99 -17.46 -2.61 -6.03
CA ASN A 99 -16.85 -2.26 -7.31
C ASN A 99 -15.52 -1.50 -7.13
N THR A 100 -15.46 -0.57 -6.18
CA THR A 100 -14.24 0.17 -5.87
C THR A 100 -13.15 -0.77 -5.38
N LEU A 101 -13.47 -1.74 -4.53
CA LEU A 101 -12.51 -2.73 -4.03
C LEU A 101 -11.99 -3.61 -5.17
N ILE A 102 -12.86 -4.12 -6.01
CA ILE A 102 -12.48 -4.95 -7.17
C ILE A 102 -11.56 -4.15 -8.12
N GLN A 103 -11.92 -2.91 -8.43
CA GLN A 103 -11.11 -2.04 -9.27
C GLN A 103 -9.71 -1.79 -8.68
N HIS A 104 -9.62 -1.51 -7.37
CA HIS A 104 -8.32 -1.30 -6.72
C HIS A 104 -7.47 -2.58 -6.68
N LEU A 105 -8.08 -3.74 -6.41
CA LEU A 105 -7.37 -5.02 -6.46
C LEU A 105 -6.82 -5.31 -7.86
N PHE A 106 -7.63 -5.08 -8.89
CA PHE A 106 -7.19 -5.22 -10.27
C PHE A 106 -6.02 -4.29 -10.58
N LEU A 107 -6.14 -3.00 -10.24
CA LEU A 107 -5.09 -2.00 -10.46
C LEU A 107 -3.80 -2.32 -9.68
N ILE A 108 -3.90 -2.81 -8.45
CA ILE A 108 -2.74 -3.23 -7.65
C ILE A 108 -1.96 -4.32 -8.38
N ILE A 109 -2.65 -5.36 -8.85
CA ILE A 109 -2.03 -6.47 -9.57
C ILE A 109 -1.45 -5.97 -10.90
N TRP A 110 -2.20 -5.21 -11.66
CA TRP A 110 -1.79 -4.72 -12.98
C TRP A 110 -0.56 -3.79 -12.89
N ILE A 111 -0.58 -2.79 -12.00
CA ILE A 111 0.57 -1.88 -11.81
C ILE A 111 1.78 -2.64 -11.27
N SER A 112 1.58 -3.58 -10.36
CA SER A 112 2.66 -4.41 -9.83
C SER A 112 3.33 -5.23 -10.95
N LEU A 113 2.54 -5.87 -11.83
CA LEU A 113 3.02 -6.61 -13.00
C LEU A 113 3.75 -5.69 -13.99
N PHE A 114 3.16 -4.55 -14.31
CA PHE A 114 3.74 -3.59 -15.24
C PHE A 114 5.09 -3.08 -14.72
N CYS A 115 5.16 -2.65 -13.46
CA CYS A 115 6.38 -2.14 -12.86
C CYS A 115 7.46 -3.22 -12.66
N ALA A 116 7.07 -4.48 -12.48
CA ALA A 116 8.01 -5.58 -12.32
C ALA A 116 8.85 -5.84 -13.57
N GLN A 117 8.40 -5.42 -14.76
CA GLN A 117 9.17 -5.54 -16.01
C GLN A 117 10.47 -4.73 -15.97
N PHE A 118 10.54 -3.69 -15.18
CA PHE A 118 11.78 -2.93 -14.94
C PHE A 118 12.78 -3.65 -14.03
N LYS A 119 12.47 -4.88 -13.58
CA LYS A 119 13.29 -5.74 -12.71
C LYS A 119 13.71 -5.07 -11.39
N ASN A 120 12.93 -4.09 -10.94
CA ASN A 120 13.18 -3.38 -9.68
C ASN A 120 12.13 -3.81 -8.65
N ILE A 121 12.61 -4.40 -7.54
CA ILE A 121 11.76 -4.93 -6.48
C ILE A 121 10.96 -3.85 -5.76
N THR A 122 11.50 -2.63 -5.67
CA THR A 122 10.80 -1.51 -5.02
C THR A 122 9.65 -0.97 -5.89
N LEU A 123 9.75 -1.12 -7.22
CA LEU A 123 8.70 -0.69 -8.15
C LEU A 123 7.61 -1.74 -8.31
N GLY A 124 7.97 -2.98 -8.62
CA GLY A 124 7.00 -4.05 -8.91
C GLY A 124 6.60 -4.89 -7.69
N GLY A 125 7.40 -4.87 -6.63
CA GLY A 125 7.23 -5.74 -5.48
C GLY A 125 7.53 -7.21 -5.77
N LYS A 126 7.62 -8.01 -4.70
CA LYS A 126 7.84 -9.47 -4.83
C LYS A 126 6.72 -10.16 -5.59
N ILE A 127 5.46 -9.73 -5.37
CA ILE A 127 4.28 -10.31 -6.03
C ILE A 127 4.32 -10.02 -7.53
N GLY A 128 4.61 -8.79 -7.94
CA GLY A 128 4.74 -8.43 -9.35
C GLY A 128 5.87 -9.19 -10.04
N LEU A 129 7.04 -9.29 -9.41
CA LEU A 129 8.16 -10.05 -9.96
C LEU A 129 7.84 -11.54 -10.08
N PHE A 130 7.21 -12.14 -9.07
CA PHE A 130 6.80 -13.54 -9.11
C PHE A 130 5.83 -13.80 -10.26
N MET A 131 4.78 -12.99 -10.38
CA MET A 131 3.78 -13.11 -11.44
C MET A 131 4.38 -12.85 -12.83
N THR A 132 5.25 -11.84 -12.96
CA THR A 132 5.94 -11.56 -14.23
C THR A 132 6.79 -12.74 -14.66
N ASN A 133 7.58 -13.33 -13.75
CA ASN A 133 8.40 -14.51 -14.08
C ASN A 133 7.56 -15.72 -14.48
N ALA A 134 6.37 -15.89 -13.92
CA ALA A 134 5.46 -16.97 -14.28
C ALA A 134 4.77 -16.73 -15.65
N LEU A 135 4.39 -15.49 -15.94
CA LEU A 135 3.63 -15.14 -17.16
C LEU A 135 4.54 -14.88 -18.37
N LEU A 136 5.75 -14.38 -18.15
CA LEU A 136 6.68 -14.02 -19.21
C LEU A 136 6.93 -15.12 -20.24
N PRO A 137 7.17 -16.39 -19.84
CA PRO A 137 7.36 -17.49 -20.80
C PRO A 137 6.09 -17.86 -21.57
N LEU A 138 4.89 -17.49 -21.05
CA LEU A 138 3.61 -17.84 -21.65
C LEU A 138 3.12 -16.81 -22.68
N ILE A 139 3.22 -15.52 -22.33
CA ILE A 139 2.59 -14.43 -23.09
C ILE A 139 3.57 -13.34 -23.54
N GLY A 140 4.85 -13.45 -23.13
CA GLY A 140 5.89 -12.48 -23.47
C GLY A 140 5.67 -11.09 -22.82
N HIS A 141 6.62 -10.17 -23.03
CA HIS A 141 6.56 -8.81 -22.45
C HIS A 141 5.33 -8.02 -22.92
N PHE A 142 5.00 -8.09 -24.21
CA PHE A 142 3.83 -7.37 -24.76
C PHE A 142 2.51 -7.92 -24.21
N GLY A 143 2.41 -9.23 -24.01
CA GLY A 143 1.23 -9.85 -23.41
C GLY A 143 0.98 -9.33 -21.99
N ILE A 144 2.04 -9.19 -21.19
CA ILE A 144 1.92 -8.68 -19.80
C ILE A 144 1.45 -7.22 -19.76
N ILE A 145 1.81 -6.40 -20.75
CA ILE A 145 1.38 -4.98 -20.81
C ILE A 145 -0.11 -4.88 -21.17
N LEU A 146 -0.61 -5.81 -21.98
CA LEU A 146 -1.99 -5.80 -22.49
C LEU A 146 -3.00 -6.48 -21.56
N THR A 147 -2.55 -7.30 -20.59
CA THR A 147 -3.42 -7.95 -19.59
C THR A 147 -3.75 -7.04 -18.44
#